data_f131842fee0f567c26d24211c5b0d9a9
#
_entry.id   f131842fee0f567c26d24211c5b0d9a9
#
_cell.length_a   1.000
_cell.length_b   1.000
_cell.length_c   1.000
_cell.angle_alpha   90.00
_cell.angle_beta   90.00
_cell.angle_gamma   90.00
#
_symmetry.space_group_name_H-M   'P 1'
#
loop_
_entity.id
_entity.type
_entity.pdbx_description
1 polymer ?
#
loop_
_entity_poly.entity_id
_entity_poly.type
_entity_poly.pdbx_seq_one_letter_code
_entity_poly.pdbx_strand_id
1 'polypeptide(L)'
;NVARIAFNRPEVRNAFRPKTTSELLDALHDAQEDTSIGVVLLSAEGPSSKDGVWSFCSGGDQKARGEKGYVGDDGYHRLNILDAQRMIRFMPKAVICVVPGWAVGGGHSLHVVCDMTLASKEHAIFKQTDADVTSFDGGYGSAYLAKMVGQKRAREIFFLGRNYSAQEAFDMGMVNAVVPHD
;
A
#
# COMPACT_ATOMS: atom_id res chain seq x y z
N ASN A 1 22.35 -6.65 -3.06
CA ASN A 1 21.93 -5.34 -3.54
C ASN A 1 20.43 -5.15 -3.31
N VAL A 2 19.95 -3.90 -3.25
CA VAL A 2 18.58 -3.51 -2.88
C VAL A 2 18.04 -2.60 -3.97
N ALA A 3 16.82 -2.86 -4.44
CA ALA A 3 16.05 -1.93 -5.26
C ALA A 3 15.09 -1.13 -4.37
N ARG A 4 14.98 0.18 -4.62
CA ARG A 4 13.97 1.02 -4.00
C ARG A 4 12.94 1.43 -5.04
N ILE A 5 11.69 1.09 -4.81
CA ILE A 5 10.54 1.49 -5.60
C ILE A 5 9.70 2.42 -4.73
N ALA A 6 9.41 3.62 -5.22
CA ALA A 6 8.68 4.61 -4.43
C ALA A 6 7.51 5.22 -5.20
N PHE A 7 6.34 5.29 -4.58
CA PHE A 7 5.28 6.14 -5.07
C PHE A 7 5.71 7.60 -5.03
N ASN A 8 5.52 8.34 -6.12
CA ASN A 8 5.91 9.73 -6.22
C ASN A 8 4.78 10.61 -6.78
N ARG A 9 3.69 10.66 -6.02
CA ARG A 9 2.53 11.55 -6.25
C ARG A 9 2.07 12.15 -4.91
N PRO A 10 2.95 12.78 -4.12
CA PRO A 10 2.62 13.22 -2.76
C PRO A 10 1.50 14.26 -2.74
N GLU A 11 1.31 15.05 -3.81
CA GLU A 11 0.25 16.04 -3.94
C GLU A 11 -1.18 15.45 -3.95
N VAL A 12 -1.31 14.16 -4.19
CA VAL A 12 -2.55 13.37 -4.09
C VAL A 12 -2.40 12.20 -3.11
N ARG A 13 -1.49 12.34 -2.13
CA ARG A 13 -1.21 11.35 -1.09
C ARG A 13 -0.84 9.98 -1.64
N ASN A 14 -0.09 9.98 -2.73
CA ASN A 14 0.37 8.78 -3.42
C ASN A 14 -0.77 7.82 -3.84
N ALA A 15 -1.97 8.37 -4.11
CA ALA A 15 -3.08 7.60 -4.65
C ALA A 15 -2.70 7.02 -6.03
N PHE A 16 -3.02 5.75 -6.25
CA PHE A 16 -2.69 5.09 -7.51
C PHE A 16 -3.83 5.20 -8.55
N ARG A 17 -3.44 5.33 -9.80
CA ARG A 17 -4.27 5.30 -10.99
C ARG A 17 -3.71 4.24 -11.95
N PRO A 18 -4.37 3.90 -13.08
CA PRO A 18 -3.88 2.88 -14.00
C PRO A 18 -2.41 3.03 -14.38
N LYS A 19 -1.97 4.25 -14.74
CA LYS A 19 -0.56 4.54 -15.05
C LYS A 19 0.38 4.23 -13.88
N THR A 20 0.03 4.67 -12.65
CA THR A 20 0.84 4.40 -11.46
C THR A 20 0.99 2.90 -11.21
N THR A 21 -0.07 2.14 -11.42
CA THR A 21 -0.05 0.68 -11.23
C THR A 21 0.77 -0.02 -12.32
N SER A 22 0.70 0.45 -13.57
CA SER A 22 1.55 -0.06 -14.66
C SER A 22 3.03 0.19 -14.35
N GLU A 23 3.39 1.43 -13.98
CA GLU A 23 4.77 1.79 -13.61
C GLU A 23 5.27 0.98 -12.40
N LEU A 24 4.41 0.68 -11.42
CA LEU A 24 4.75 -0.18 -10.30
C LEU A 24 5.02 -1.62 -10.76
N LEU A 25 4.19 -2.16 -11.64
CA LEU A 25 4.37 -3.51 -12.19
C LEU A 25 5.67 -3.62 -12.99
N ASP A 26 5.97 -2.62 -13.83
CA ASP A 26 7.21 -2.59 -14.61
C ASP A 26 8.43 -2.56 -13.68
N ALA A 27 8.42 -1.70 -12.67
CA ALA A 27 9.52 -1.62 -11.69
C ALA A 27 9.70 -2.89 -10.85
N LEU A 28 8.60 -3.55 -10.47
CA LEU A 28 8.65 -4.83 -9.76
C LEU A 28 9.19 -5.94 -10.66
N HIS A 29 8.80 -5.94 -11.94
CA HIS A 29 9.30 -6.91 -12.92
C HIS A 29 10.79 -6.72 -13.15
N ASP A 30 11.25 -5.50 -13.38
CA ASP A 30 12.68 -5.20 -13.54
C ASP A 30 13.47 -5.65 -12.31
N ALA A 31 12.98 -5.34 -11.11
CA ALA A 31 13.61 -5.78 -9.86
C ALA A 31 13.58 -7.30 -9.71
N GLN A 32 12.60 -8.00 -10.22
CA GLN A 32 12.51 -9.46 -10.19
C GLN A 32 13.55 -10.10 -11.12
N GLU A 33 13.71 -9.58 -12.33
CA GLU A 33 14.62 -10.14 -13.35
C GLU A 33 16.10 -9.82 -13.10
N ASP A 34 16.39 -8.70 -12.41
CA ASP A 34 17.77 -8.32 -12.09
C ASP A 34 18.36 -9.24 -11.00
N THR A 35 19.22 -10.17 -11.42
CA THR A 35 19.88 -11.14 -10.52
C THR A 35 20.80 -10.51 -9.47
N SER A 36 21.16 -9.22 -9.62
CA SER A 36 21.96 -8.49 -8.63
C SER A 36 21.14 -8.00 -7.45
N ILE A 37 19.79 -7.94 -7.57
CA ILE A 37 18.87 -7.47 -6.53
C ILE A 37 18.38 -8.67 -5.72
N GLY A 38 18.51 -8.60 -4.41
CA GLY A 38 17.99 -9.60 -3.48
C GLY A 38 16.79 -9.14 -2.67
N VAL A 39 16.63 -7.81 -2.52
CA VAL A 39 15.57 -7.20 -1.69
C VAL A 39 14.99 -6.00 -2.42
N VAL A 40 13.67 -5.86 -2.32
CA VAL A 40 12.93 -4.68 -2.81
C VAL A 40 12.40 -3.90 -1.62
N LEU A 41 12.68 -2.60 -1.57
CA LEU A 41 12.05 -1.66 -0.65
C LEU A 41 10.91 -0.94 -1.38
N LEU A 42 9.68 -1.17 -0.96
CA LEU A 42 8.52 -0.44 -1.46
C LEU A 42 8.20 0.72 -0.51
N SER A 43 8.30 1.94 -0.98
CA SER A 43 8.15 3.14 -0.15
C SER A 43 7.35 4.24 -0.87
N ALA A 44 7.39 5.46 -0.34
CA ALA A 44 6.76 6.62 -0.97
C ALA A 44 7.54 7.91 -0.71
N GLU A 45 7.46 8.83 -1.66
CA GLU A 45 7.98 10.19 -1.53
C GLU A 45 6.97 11.10 -0.81
N GLY A 46 7.47 12.14 -0.17
CA GLY A 46 6.67 13.12 0.58
C GLY A 46 7.55 14.14 1.27
N PRO A 47 6.96 15.00 2.12
CA PRO A 47 5.52 15.11 2.36
C PRO A 47 4.74 15.78 1.23
N SER A 48 3.41 15.78 1.30
CA SER A 48 2.55 16.55 0.38
C SER A 48 2.85 18.04 0.51
N SER A 49 3.12 18.69 -0.62
CA SER A 49 3.34 20.14 -0.67
C SER A 49 2.12 20.99 -0.30
N LYS A 50 0.93 20.39 -0.24
CA LYS A 50 -0.32 21.09 0.06
C LYS A 50 -0.56 21.29 1.56
N ASP A 51 -0.13 20.30 2.36
CA ASP A 51 -0.49 20.25 3.79
C ASP A 51 0.58 19.61 4.69
N GLY A 52 1.74 19.27 4.13
CA GLY A 52 2.83 18.66 4.89
C GLY A 52 2.56 17.22 5.35
N VAL A 53 1.48 16.59 4.90
CA VAL A 53 1.12 15.23 5.34
C VAL A 53 1.94 14.18 4.59
N TRP A 54 2.54 13.29 5.36
CA TRP A 54 3.19 12.10 4.83
C TRP A 54 2.16 11.01 4.51
N SER A 55 2.31 10.36 3.37
CA SER A 55 1.48 9.23 2.99
C SER A 55 2.31 8.19 2.25
N PHE A 56 2.14 6.93 2.62
CA PHE A 56 2.62 5.82 1.81
C PHE A 56 1.75 5.72 0.56
N CYS A 57 0.46 5.48 0.73
CA CYS A 57 -0.51 5.40 -0.36
C CYS A 57 -1.94 5.51 0.19
N SER A 58 -2.75 6.35 -0.39
CA SER A 58 -4.16 6.52 -0.01
C SER A 58 -5.15 5.68 -0.82
N GLY A 59 -4.66 4.62 -1.48
CA GLY A 59 -5.50 3.74 -2.28
C GLY A 59 -5.77 4.26 -3.68
N GLY A 60 -6.89 3.87 -4.27
CA GLY A 60 -7.26 4.27 -5.62
C GLY A 60 -7.61 5.75 -5.72
N ASP A 61 -7.06 6.45 -6.72
CA ASP A 61 -7.32 7.86 -6.98
C ASP A 61 -8.78 8.07 -7.42
N GLN A 62 -9.60 8.58 -6.49
CA GLN A 62 -11.04 8.76 -6.72
C GLN A 62 -11.34 9.81 -7.82
N LYS A 63 -10.42 10.74 -8.08
CA LYS A 63 -10.56 11.70 -9.18
C LYS A 63 -10.30 11.07 -10.54
N ALA A 64 -9.42 10.07 -10.58
CA ALA A 64 -9.16 9.29 -11.78
C ALA A 64 -10.23 8.21 -12.04
N ARG A 65 -11.03 7.87 -11.01
CA ARG A 65 -12.13 6.93 -11.10
C ARG A 65 -13.36 7.62 -11.68
N GLY A 66 -13.64 7.40 -12.98
CA GLY A 66 -14.89 7.86 -13.59
C GLY A 66 -16.12 7.05 -13.12
N GLU A 67 -17.31 7.42 -13.60
CA GLU A 67 -18.56 6.69 -13.31
C GLU A 67 -18.48 5.20 -13.66
N LYS A 68 -17.71 4.87 -14.69
CA LYS A 68 -17.48 3.49 -15.16
C LYS A 68 -16.26 2.81 -14.55
N GLY A 69 -15.63 3.38 -13.52
CA GLY A 69 -14.40 2.88 -12.92
C GLY A 69 -13.13 3.49 -13.52
N TYR A 70 -12.01 2.78 -13.37
CA TYR A 70 -10.72 3.23 -13.87
C TYR A 70 -10.53 2.84 -15.35
N VAL A 71 -10.05 3.78 -16.16
CA VAL A 71 -9.75 3.56 -17.57
C VAL A 71 -8.27 3.86 -17.80
N GLY A 72 -7.54 2.93 -18.41
CA GLY A 72 -6.15 3.11 -18.80
C GLY A 72 -6.01 4.04 -20.00
N ASP A 73 -4.79 4.50 -20.28
CA ASP A 73 -4.48 5.38 -21.41
C ASP A 73 -4.81 4.70 -22.77
N ASP A 74 -4.91 3.40 -22.80
CA ASP A 74 -5.33 2.59 -23.96
C ASP A 74 -6.85 2.40 -24.08
N GLY A 75 -7.63 3.04 -23.21
CA GLY A 75 -9.10 2.98 -23.22
C GLY A 75 -9.71 1.73 -22.56
N TYR A 76 -8.90 0.79 -22.04
CA TYR A 76 -9.42 -0.38 -21.36
C TYR A 76 -9.73 -0.10 -19.88
N HIS A 77 -10.82 -0.68 -19.39
CA HIS A 77 -11.23 -0.61 -17.99
C HIS A 77 -10.36 -1.52 -17.14
N ARG A 78 -9.38 -0.95 -16.45
CA ARG A 78 -8.49 -1.70 -15.53
C ARG A 78 -7.79 -0.78 -14.56
N LEU A 79 -7.44 -1.32 -13.42
CA LEU A 79 -6.53 -0.69 -12.46
C LEU A 79 -5.27 -1.54 -12.24
N ASN A 80 -5.36 -2.85 -12.43
CA ASN A 80 -4.29 -3.85 -12.30
C ASN A 80 -3.61 -3.89 -10.91
N ILE A 81 -4.25 -3.34 -9.88
CA ILE A 81 -3.68 -3.33 -8.53
C ILE A 81 -3.56 -4.73 -7.92
N LEU A 82 -4.45 -5.64 -8.33
CA LEU A 82 -4.39 -7.03 -7.89
C LEU A 82 -3.19 -7.78 -8.48
N ASP A 83 -2.80 -7.43 -9.71
CA ASP A 83 -1.59 -7.99 -10.33
C ASP A 83 -0.34 -7.52 -9.58
N ALA A 84 -0.29 -6.23 -9.17
CA ALA A 84 0.79 -5.72 -8.34
C ALA A 84 0.85 -6.43 -6.97
N GLN A 85 -0.30 -6.61 -6.29
CA GLN A 85 -0.37 -7.36 -5.03
C GLN A 85 0.09 -8.80 -5.21
N ARG A 86 -0.34 -9.46 -6.28
CA ARG A 86 0.07 -10.82 -6.61
C ARG A 86 1.57 -10.90 -6.87
N MET A 87 2.12 -9.96 -7.66
CA MET A 87 3.54 -9.93 -7.96
C MET A 87 4.38 -9.73 -6.71
N ILE A 88 4.02 -8.76 -5.86
CA ILE A 88 4.68 -8.55 -4.55
C ILE A 88 4.67 -9.84 -3.74
N ARG A 89 3.53 -10.52 -3.66
CA ARG A 89 3.38 -11.69 -2.78
C ARG A 89 4.12 -12.92 -3.26
N PHE A 90 4.30 -13.10 -4.57
CA PHE A 90 4.81 -14.33 -5.16
C PHE A 90 6.19 -14.19 -5.84
N MET A 91 6.78 -12.99 -5.89
CA MET A 91 8.13 -12.84 -6.42
C MET A 91 9.17 -13.56 -5.55
N PRO A 92 10.24 -14.12 -6.13
CA PRO A 92 11.25 -14.87 -5.39
C PRO A 92 12.30 -13.97 -4.70
N LYS A 93 11.87 -12.79 -4.23
CA LYS A 93 12.70 -11.81 -3.51
C LYS A 93 11.91 -11.21 -2.38
N ALA A 94 12.57 -10.88 -1.28
CA ALA A 94 11.91 -10.22 -0.16
C ALA A 94 11.46 -8.81 -0.52
N VAL A 95 10.19 -8.50 -0.28
CA VAL A 95 9.63 -7.15 -0.44
C VAL A 95 9.32 -6.56 0.92
N ILE A 96 10.03 -5.49 1.27
CA ILE A 96 9.88 -4.78 2.54
C ILE A 96 9.16 -3.46 2.28
N CYS A 97 8.00 -3.29 2.90
CA CYS A 97 7.27 -2.03 2.84
C CYS A 97 7.79 -1.04 3.88
N VAL A 98 8.12 0.16 3.47
CA VAL A 98 8.47 1.28 4.35
C VAL A 98 7.34 2.30 4.28
N VAL A 99 6.60 2.43 5.39
CA VAL A 99 5.41 3.27 5.50
C VAL A 99 5.75 4.61 6.16
N PRO A 100 6.04 5.67 5.39
CA PRO A 100 6.44 6.96 5.95
C PRO A 100 5.26 7.77 6.50
N GLY A 101 4.03 7.36 6.24
CA GLY A 101 2.83 8.08 6.62
C GLY A 101 1.56 7.26 6.42
N TRP A 102 0.47 7.87 5.99
CA TRP A 102 -0.82 7.20 5.84
C TRP A 102 -0.80 6.07 4.82
N ALA A 103 -1.23 4.89 5.24
CA ALA A 103 -1.50 3.72 4.40
C ALA A 103 -3.01 3.41 4.47
N VAL A 104 -3.75 3.71 3.40
CA VAL A 104 -5.23 3.76 3.45
C VAL A 104 -5.84 2.93 2.31
N GLY A 105 -6.88 2.19 2.60
CA GLY A 105 -7.63 1.38 1.63
C GLY A 105 -6.73 0.45 0.83
N GLY A 106 -6.69 0.56 -0.49
CA GLY A 106 -5.77 -0.22 -1.32
C GLY A 106 -4.29 -0.02 -1.00
N GLY A 107 -3.89 1.14 -0.47
CA GLY A 107 -2.55 1.39 0.04
C GLY A 107 -2.24 0.60 1.32
N HIS A 108 -3.24 0.42 2.19
CA HIS A 108 -3.13 -0.50 3.32
C HIS A 108 -2.98 -1.94 2.83
N SER A 109 -3.77 -2.37 1.86
CA SER A 109 -3.67 -3.73 1.31
C SER A 109 -2.32 -4.02 0.65
N LEU A 110 -1.66 -3.01 0.06
CA LEU A 110 -0.32 -3.15 -0.50
C LEU A 110 0.75 -3.49 0.55
N HIS A 111 0.76 -2.81 1.71
CA HIS A 111 1.74 -3.16 2.74
C HIS A 111 1.48 -4.54 3.35
N VAL A 112 0.21 -4.94 3.44
CA VAL A 112 -0.20 -6.25 3.99
C VAL A 112 0.32 -7.42 3.14
N VAL A 113 0.42 -7.25 1.83
CA VAL A 113 0.93 -8.31 0.95
C VAL A 113 2.46 -8.36 0.87
N CYS A 114 3.17 -7.35 1.37
CA CYS A 114 4.63 -7.39 1.50
C CYS A 114 5.07 -8.40 2.57
N ASP A 115 6.33 -8.82 2.50
CA ASP A 115 6.89 -9.79 3.45
C ASP A 115 7.12 -9.17 4.83
N MET A 116 7.50 -7.91 4.87
CA MET A 116 7.73 -7.14 6.09
C MET A 116 7.24 -5.70 5.92
N THR A 117 6.93 -5.05 7.05
CA THR A 117 6.56 -3.63 7.08
C THR A 117 7.30 -2.90 8.20
N LEU A 118 7.94 -1.78 7.86
CA LEU A 118 8.49 -0.80 8.79
C LEU A 118 7.61 0.45 8.76
N ALA A 119 7.27 0.98 9.92
CA ALA A 119 6.36 2.12 10.03
C ALA A 119 7.02 3.31 10.71
N SER A 120 6.85 4.50 10.15
CA SER A 120 7.25 5.76 10.81
C SER A 120 6.47 5.93 12.10
N LYS A 121 7.19 6.15 13.20
CA LYS A 121 6.62 6.39 14.52
C LYS A 121 5.72 7.62 14.55
N GLU A 122 6.16 8.68 13.88
CA GLU A 122 5.55 10.02 13.94
C GLU A 122 4.36 10.16 12.98
N HIS A 123 4.39 9.46 11.84
CA HIS A 123 3.49 9.77 10.73
C HIS A 123 2.66 8.59 10.22
N ALA A 124 3.07 7.35 10.51
CA ALA A 124 2.34 6.21 9.96
C ALA A 124 0.98 6.02 10.64
N ILE A 125 -0.06 6.02 9.80
CA ILE A 125 -1.44 5.73 10.18
C ILE A 125 -1.98 4.69 9.20
N PHE A 126 -2.61 3.67 9.74
CA PHE A 126 -3.21 2.58 8.98
C PHE A 126 -4.72 2.65 9.06
N LYS A 127 -5.39 2.52 7.89
CA LYS A 127 -6.84 2.59 7.82
C LYS A 127 -7.39 1.78 6.65
N GLN A 128 -8.47 1.03 6.90
CA GLN A 128 -9.34 0.54 5.83
C GLN A 128 -10.57 1.43 5.71
N THR A 129 -10.96 1.75 4.48
CA THR A 129 -12.04 2.71 4.19
C THR A 129 -13.31 2.05 3.67
N ASP A 130 -13.35 0.73 3.61
CA ASP A 130 -14.46 0.00 2.97
C ASP A 130 -15.82 0.32 3.60
N ALA A 131 -15.89 0.39 4.93
CA ALA A 131 -17.10 0.76 5.64
C ALA A 131 -17.53 2.22 5.38
N ASP A 132 -16.57 3.13 5.19
CA ASP A 132 -16.84 4.57 4.98
C ASP A 132 -17.39 4.84 3.56
N VAL A 133 -16.99 4.00 2.57
CA VAL A 133 -17.31 4.22 1.16
C VAL A 133 -18.20 3.13 0.55
N THR A 134 -18.80 2.30 1.38
CA THR A 134 -19.70 1.20 0.98
C THR A 134 -19.09 0.26 -0.06
N SER A 135 -17.83 -0.10 0.13
CA SER A 135 -17.09 -1.06 -0.69
C SER A 135 -16.58 -2.24 0.14
N PHE A 136 -15.77 -3.07 -0.46
CA PHE A 136 -15.02 -4.13 0.23
C PHE A 136 -13.66 -4.32 -0.43
N ASP A 137 -12.69 -4.82 0.32
CA ASP A 137 -11.37 -5.15 -0.23
C ASP A 137 -11.44 -6.39 -1.12
N GLY A 138 -11.46 -6.16 -2.42
CA GLY A 138 -11.51 -7.20 -3.44
C GLY A 138 -10.17 -7.88 -3.72
N GLY A 139 -9.11 -7.51 -2.98
CA GLY A 139 -7.76 -8.01 -3.18
C GLY A 139 -7.34 -9.05 -2.14
N TYR A 140 -6.03 -9.22 -2.03
CA TYR A 140 -5.42 -10.16 -1.09
C TYR A 140 -5.34 -9.59 0.35
N GLY A 141 -5.55 -8.28 0.53
CA GLY A 141 -5.36 -7.57 1.80
C GLY A 141 -6.20 -8.16 2.93
N SER A 142 -7.50 -8.37 2.72
CA SER A 142 -8.40 -8.90 3.75
C SER A 142 -7.99 -10.29 4.24
N ALA A 143 -7.67 -11.20 3.33
CA ALA A 143 -7.29 -12.57 3.67
C ALA A 143 -5.95 -12.64 4.41
N TYR A 144 -4.95 -11.87 3.97
CA TYR A 144 -3.64 -11.85 4.60
C TYR A 144 -3.66 -11.09 5.93
N LEU A 145 -4.38 -9.97 6.02
CA LEU A 145 -4.54 -9.24 7.28
C LEU A 145 -5.15 -10.13 8.37
N ALA A 146 -6.21 -10.89 8.03
CA ALA A 146 -6.84 -11.79 8.99
C ALA A 146 -5.90 -12.90 9.51
N LYS A 147 -4.92 -13.30 8.71
CA LYS A 147 -3.87 -14.25 9.13
C LYS A 147 -2.83 -13.60 10.04
N MET A 148 -2.53 -12.33 9.84
CA MET A 148 -1.54 -11.59 10.65
C MET A 148 -2.09 -11.23 12.02
N VAL A 149 -3.24 -10.51 12.06
CA VAL A 149 -3.78 -9.90 13.29
C VAL A 149 -4.89 -10.73 13.94
N GLY A 150 -5.27 -11.81 13.30
CA GLY A 150 -6.42 -12.64 13.68
C GLY A 150 -7.76 -12.05 13.24
N GLN A 151 -8.77 -12.94 13.14
CA GLN A 151 -10.05 -12.57 12.52
C GLN A 151 -10.79 -11.43 13.24
N LYS A 152 -10.72 -11.35 14.57
CA LYS A 152 -11.45 -10.31 15.33
C LYS A 152 -10.89 -8.92 15.02
N ARG A 153 -9.55 -8.78 15.05
CA ARG A 153 -8.89 -7.50 14.71
C ARG A 153 -9.10 -7.13 13.25
N ALA A 154 -8.99 -8.08 12.34
CA ALA A 154 -9.26 -7.81 10.92
C ALA A 154 -10.69 -7.30 10.69
N ARG A 155 -11.69 -7.93 11.33
CA ARG A 155 -13.09 -7.47 11.25
C ARG A 155 -13.27 -6.08 11.85
N GLU A 156 -12.64 -5.78 12.97
CA GLU A 156 -12.64 -4.44 13.57
C GLU A 156 -12.10 -3.40 12.57
N ILE A 157 -10.95 -3.70 11.95
CA ILE A 157 -10.29 -2.80 10.97
C ILE A 157 -11.21 -2.55 9.78
N PHE A 158 -11.79 -3.59 9.18
CA PHE A 158 -12.64 -3.46 8.00
C PHE A 158 -14.02 -2.90 8.30
N PHE A 159 -14.63 -3.25 9.43
CA PHE A 159 -16.02 -2.88 9.71
C PHE A 159 -16.17 -1.52 10.37
N LEU A 160 -15.17 -1.07 11.14
CA LEU A 160 -15.25 0.19 11.86
C LEU A 160 -14.51 1.35 11.17
N GLY A 161 -13.62 1.07 10.20
CA GLY A 161 -12.89 2.10 9.48
C GLY A 161 -12.06 3.04 10.37
N ARG A 162 -11.57 2.55 11.51
CA ARG A 162 -10.79 3.36 12.46
C ARG A 162 -9.39 3.64 11.95
N ASN A 163 -8.79 4.70 12.46
CA ASN A 163 -7.37 4.96 12.30
C ASN A 163 -6.59 4.18 13.35
N TYR A 164 -5.48 3.56 12.94
CA TYR A 164 -4.54 2.86 13.82
C TYR A 164 -3.17 3.51 13.68
N SER A 165 -2.56 3.87 14.80
CA SER A 165 -1.20 4.38 14.87
C SER A 165 -0.17 3.29 14.52
N ALA A 166 1.09 3.70 14.27
CA ALA A 166 2.20 2.77 14.09
C ALA A 166 2.35 1.81 15.27
N GLN A 167 2.20 2.31 16.50
CA GLN A 167 2.32 1.47 17.70
C GLN A 167 1.17 0.46 17.83
N GLU A 168 -0.08 0.87 17.60
CA GLU A 168 -1.22 -0.05 17.60
C GLU A 168 -1.06 -1.13 16.52
N ALA A 169 -0.55 -0.76 15.34
CA ALA A 169 -0.26 -1.70 14.26
C ALA A 169 0.83 -2.71 14.65
N PHE A 170 1.86 -2.27 15.37
CA PHE A 170 2.91 -3.13 15.90
C PHE A 170 2.36 -4.09 16.96
N ASP A 171 1.60 -3.57 17.92
CA ASP A 171 1.06 -4.36 19.04
C ASP A 171 0.11 -5.46 18.59
N MET A 172 -0.56 -5.28 17.45
CA MET A 172 -1.44 -6.30 16.86
C MET A 172 -0.74 -7.22 15.85
N GLY A 173 0.56 -7.03 15.60
CA GLY A 173 1.34 -7.85 14.66
C GLY A 173 1.13 -7.49 13.17
N MET A 174 0.64 -6.30 12.88
CA MET A 174 0.43 -5.83 11.50
C MET A 174 1.72 -5.30 10.87
N VAL A 175 2.64 -4.75 11.67
CA VAL A 175 3.96 -4.26 11.22
C VAL A 175 5.08 -4.88 12.06
N ASN A 176 6.27 -4.98 11.47
CA ASN A 176 7.42 -5.63 12.10
C ASN A 176 8.21 -4.72 13.03
N ALA A 177 8.26 -3.43 12.72
CA ALA A 177 8.93 -2.44 13.56
C ALA A 177 8.35 -1.05 13.38
N VAL A 178 8.44 -0.27 14.46
CA VAL A 178 8.18 1.16 14.47
C VAL A 178 9.51 1.86 14.66
N VAL A 179 9.86 2.73 13.71
CA VAL A 179 11.15 3.42 13.67
C VAL A 179 10.95 4.93 13.63
N PRO A 180 11.91 5.74 14.12
CA PRO A 180 11.88 7.18 13.88
C PRO A 180 11.74 7.49 12.40
N HIS A 181 11.16 8.64 12.07
CA HIS A 181 10.95 9.01 10.68
C HIS A 181 12.25 9.37 9.96
N ASP A 182 13.20 9.96 10.69
CA ASP A 182 14.51 10.43 10.23
C ASP A 182 15.60 9.35 10.38
#